data_97d3b65bc6927b06ecfac7cd3433baef
#
_entry.id   97d3b65bc6927b06ecfac7cd3433baef
#
_cell.length_a   1.000
_cell.length_b   1.000
_cell.length_c   1.000
_cell.angle_alpha   90.00
_cell.angle_beta   90.00
_cell.angle_gamma   90.00
#
_symmetry.space_group_name_H-M   'P 1'
#
loop_
_entity.id
_entity.type
_entity.pdbx_description
1 polymer ?
#
loop_
_entity_poly.entity_id
_entity_poly.type
_entity_poly.pdbx_seq_one_letter_code
_entity_poly.pdbx_strand_id
1 'polypeptide(L)'
;PDKDRPDEGVFSFQDENKWLSLRYDLTAPLARYIAKNYLEIPKPFKRYQLGTVWRNEKPGPGRFREFLQFDADYVGTKSLQADAELCVMISEILEKCGLNKSEYIIKISSRKITEKLFNNLNVNDTQQKLNALRALDKIDRLGWESVKQLLGKGRKDKSGDFTKGANLSSSNIDAIENELKKKSPETEDLQEIFKIFKDYNFTNFEFDTSIIR
;
A
#
# COMPACT_ATOMS: atom_id res chain seq x y z
N PRO A 1 -7.82 6.38 -11.80
CA PRO A 1 -7.58 7.80 -12.04
C PRO A 1 -8.14 8.60 -10.89
N ASP A 2 -7.36 9.57 -10.42
CA ASP A 2 -7.83 10.55 -9.45
C ASP A 2 -9.03 11.31 -10.08
N LYS A 3 -10.11 11.51 -9.34
CA LYS A 3 -11.29 12.24 -9.86
C LYS A 3 -10.94 13.68 -10.24
N ASP A 4 -9.95 14.26 -9.58
CA ASP A 4 -9.49 15.62 -9.80
C ASP A 4 -8.44 15.72 -10.93
N ARG A 5 -7.85 14.58 -11.34
CA ARG A 5 -6.84 14.47 -12.41
C ARG A 5 -6.98 13.14 -13.16
N PRO A 6 -8.03 12.97 -13.94
CA PRO A 6 -8.36 11.69 -14.57
C PRO A 6 -7.29 11.20 -15.56
N ASP A 7 -6.47 12.11 -16.10
CA ASP A 7 -5.43 11.79 -17.10
C ASP A 7 -4.03 11.66 -16.50
N GLU A 8 -3.85 11.93 -15.21
CA GLU A 8 -2.54 11.84 -14.56
C GLU A 8 -2.12 10.38 -14.39
N GLY A 9 -1.00 10.03 -14.99
CA GLY A 9 -0.44 8.69 -14.92
C GLY A 9 -1.03 7.65 -15.87
N VAL A 10 -2.05 7.97 -16.65
CA VAL A 10 -2.70 7.05 -17.58
C VAL A 10 -2.45 7.49 -19.04
N PHE A 11 -2.07 6.54 -19.90
CA PHE A 11 -2.08 6.77 -21.35
C PHE A 11 -3.51 6.62 -21.87
N SER A 12 -4.08 7.70 -22.34
CA SER A 12 -5.43 7.71 -22.92
C SER A 12 -5.44 8.41 -24.28
N PHE A 13 -6.35 8.00 -25.14
CA PHE A 13 -6.57 8.60 -26.45
C PHE A 13 -8.05 8.51 -26.83
N GLN A 14 -8.47 9.40 -27.71
CA GLN A 14 -9.83 9.43 -28.20
C GLN A 14 -9.91 8.67 -29.53
N ASP A 15 -10.87 7.74 -29.59
CA ASP A 15 -11.23 7.01 -30.79
C ASP A 15 -12.70 7.30 -31.12
N GLU A 16 -12.96 8.05 -32.17
CA GLU A 16 -14.26 8.64 -32.48
C GLU A 16 -14.85 9.40 -31.27
N ASN A 17 -15.95 8.88 -30.69
CA ASN A 17 -16.63 9.46 -29.54
C ASN A 17 -16.32 8.74 -28.22
N LYS A 18 -15.31 7.90 -28.17
CA LYS A 18 -14.94 7.10 -27.00
C LYS A 18 -13.53 7.39 -26.54
N TRP A 19 -13.36 7.50 -25.23
CA TRP A 19 -12.04 7.50 -24.63
C TRP A 19 -11.58 6.07 -24.40
N LEU A 20 -10.40 5.74 -24.91
CA LEU A 20 -9.70 4.51 -24.68
C LEU A 20 -8.45 4.80 -23.84
N SER A 21 -8.07 3.85 -22.97
CA SER A 21 -6.86 3.97 -22.17
C SER A 21 -6.11 2.65 -22.12
N LEU A 22 -4.79 2.73 -22.07
CA LEU A 22 -3.97 1.59 -21.72
C LEU A 22 -4.15 1.27 -20.24
N ARG A 23 -4.15 -0.01 -19.91
CA ARG A 23 -4.32 -0.43 -18.50
C ARG A 23 -3.10 -0.02 -17.66
N TYR A 24 -3.37 0.72 -16.59
CA TYR A 24 -2.38 1.19 -15.63
C TYR A 24 -1.90 0.08 -14.68
N ASP A 25 -2.78 -0.87 -14.37
CA ASP A 25 -2.58 -2.04 -13.52
C ASP A 25 -3.43 -3.23 -14.01
N LEU A 26 -3.35 -4.35 -13.32
CA LEU A 26 -4.18 -5.53 -13.57
C LEU A 26 -5.39 -5.60 -12.63
N THR A 27 -5.42 -4.79 -11.58
CA THR A 27 -6.47 -4.75 -10.54
C THR A 27 -7.75 -4.11 -11.05
N ALA A 28 -7.68 -3.00 -11.79
CA ALA A 28 -8.86 -2.33 -12.34
C ALA A 28 -9.63 -3.23 -13.35
N PRO A 29 -8.97 -3.93 -14.29
CA PRO A 29 -9.62 -4.94 -15.13
C PRO A 29 -10.26 -6.08 -14.31
N LEU A 30 -9.58 -6.56 -13.26
CA LEU A 30 -10.14 -7.57 -12.35
C LEU A 30 -11.41 -7.05 -11.68
N ALA A 31 -11.37 -5.86 -11.08
CA ALA A 31 -12.52 -5.28 -10.41
C ALA A 31 -13.73 -5.17 -11.34
N ARG A 32 -13.50 -4.75 -12.60
CA ARG A 32 -14.54 -4.72 -13.64
C ARG A 32 -15.09 -6.11 -13.96
N TYR A 33 -14.22 -7.11 -14.09
CA TYR A 33 -14.64 -8.50 -14.34
C TYR A 33 -15.47 -9.03 -13.19
N ILE A 34 -15.02 -8.86 -11.95
CA ILE A 34 -15.72 -9.28 -10.74
C ILE A 34 -17.09 -8.60 -10.64
N ALA A 35 -17.17 -7.28 -10.85
CA ALA A 35 -18.42 -6.55 -10.77
C ALA A 35 -19.46 -7.08 -11.79
N LYS A 36 -19.00 -7.44 -12.99
CA LYS A 36 -19.88 -7.96 -14.05
C LYS A 36 -20.37 -9.38 -13.78
N ASN A 37 -19.52 -10.23 -13.18
CA ASN A 37 -19.77 -11.67 -13.03
C ASN A 37 -19.92 -12.10 -11.56
N TYR A 38 -20.20 -11.16 -10.64
CA TYR A 38 -20.12 -11.37 -9.19
C TYR A 38 -20.95 -12.56 -8.68
N LEU A 39 -22.14 -12.80 -9.27
CA LEU A 39 -23.05 -13.87 -8.87
C LEU A 39 -22.62 -15.25 -9.43
N GLU A 40 -21.85 -15.27 -10.50
CA GLU A 40 -21.48 -16.49 -11.24
C GLU A 40 -20.13 -17.07 -10.79
N ILE A 41 -19.26 -16.23 -10.25
CA ILE A 41 -17.92 -16.67 -9.82
C ILE A 41 -17.96 -17.37 -8.45
N PRO A 42 -17.21 -18.48 -8.27
CA PRO A 42 -17.06 -19.12 -6.96
C PRO A 42 -16.32 -18.19 -5.98
N LYS A 43 -16.61 -18.33 -4.67
CA LYS A 43 -15.96 -17.56 -3.60
C LYS A 43 -15.36 -18.52 -2.56
N PRO A 44 -14.14 -18.25 -2.09
CA PRO A 44 -13.24 -17.19 -2.52
C PRO A 44 -12.75 -17.39 -3.96
N PHE A 45 -12.74 -16.31 -4.75
CA PHE A 45 -12.17 -16.34 -6.09
C PHE A 45 -10.68 -16.02 -5.96
N LYS A 46 -9.86 -16.98 -6.36
CA LYS A 46 -8.39 -16.87 -6.38
C LYS A 46 -7.93 -16.76 -7.82
N ARG A 47 -7.09 -15.80 -8.11
CA ARG A 47 -6.45 -15.70 -9.41
C ARG A 47 -5.02 -15.21 -9.31
N TYR A 48 -4.22 -15.50 -10.31
CA TYR A 48 -2.99 -14.79 -10.63
C TYR A 48 -3.00 -14.36 -12.09
N GLN A 49 -2.29 -13.31 -12.41
CA GLN A 49 -2.17 -12.79 -13.77
C GLN A 49 -0.80 -12.17 -13.98
N LEU A 50 -0.18 -12.49 -15.12
CA LEU A 50 0.98 -11.79 -15.66
C LEU A 50 0.51 -10.98 -16.87
N GLY A 51 0.91 -9.71 -16.95
CA GLY A 51 0.55 -8.89 -18.09
C GLY A 51 1.30 -7.56 -18.14
N THR A 52 1.45 -7.04 -19.34
CA THR A 52 2.03 -5.71 -19.55
C THR A 52 1.07 -4.64 -19.06
N VAL A 53 1.61 -3.65 -18.37
CA VAL A 53 0.90 -2.45 -17.91
C VAL A 53 1.66 -1.21 -18.36
N TRP A 54 0.94 -0.08 -18.44
CA TRP A 54 1.49 1.17 -18.95
C TRP A 54 1.19 2.31 -18.00
N ARG A 55 2.25 3.04 -17.59
CA ARG A 55 2.15 4.19 -16.69
C ARG A 55 2.76 5.43 -17.30
N ASN A 56 1.97 6.48 -17.46
CA ASN A 56 2.44 7.77 -17.97
C ASN A 56 3.12 8.58 -16.87
N GLU A 57 4.14 7.98 -16.26
CA GLU A 57 4.95 8.60 -15.21
C GLU A 57 6.30 9.04 -15.79
N LYS A 58 7.00 9.92 -15.06
CA LYS A 58 8.36 10.31 -15.43
C LYS A 58 9.29 9.10 -15.32
N PRO A 59 9.94 8.67 -16.41
CA PRO A 59 10.83 7.50 -16.36
C PRO A 59 12.09 7.80 -15.55
N GLY A 60 12.70 6.74 -15.01
CA GLY A 60 13.92 6.81 -14.21
C GLY A 60 14.55 5.43 -14.03
N PRO A 61 15.65 5.32 -13.31
CA PRO A 61 16.27 4.03 -13.01
C PRO A 61 15.28 3.09 -12.33
N GLY A 62 15.04 1.90 -12.92
CA GLY A 62 14.07 0.92 -12.44
C GLY A 62 12.59 1.35 -12.57
N ARG A 63 12.28 2.47 -13.21
CA ARG A 63 10.93 2.99 -13.40
C ARG A 63 10.64 3.17 -14.89
N PHE A 64 9.99 2.18 -15.46
CA PHE A 64 9.64 2.13 -16.88
C PHE A 64 8.18 2.54 -17.09
N ARG A 65 7.87 3.05 -18.30
CA ARG A 65 6.50 3.37 -18.70
C ARG A 65 5.70 2.15 -19.17
N GLU A 66 6.40 1.12 -19.58
CA GLU A 66 5.88 -0.20 -19.91
C GLU A 66 6.66 -1.26 -19.16
N PHE A 67 5.97 -2.16 -18.48
CA PHE A 67 6.59 -3.29 -17.76
C PHE A 67 5.60 -4.43 -17.55
N LEU A 68 6.14 -5.61 -17.25
CA LEU A 68 5.34 -6.75 -16.85
C LEU A 68 4.98 -6.64 -15.37
N GLN A 69 3.70 -6.74 -15.06
CA GLN A 69 3.16 -6.82 -13.70
C GLN A 69 2.65 -8.23 -13.46
N PHE A 70 2.97 -8.80 -12.32
CA PHE A 70 2.40 -10.04 -11.83
C PHE A 70 1.54 -9.73 -10.61
N ASP A 71 0.27 -10.12 -10.66
CA ASP A 71 -0.69 -9.95 -9.57
C ASP A 71 -1.24 -11.30 -9.12
N ALA A 72 -1.41 -11.46 -7.82
CA ALA A 72 -2.15 -12.55 -7.20
C ALA A 72 -3.23 -11.96 -6.28
N ASP A 73 -4.46 -12.38 -6.46
CA ASP A 73 -5.62 -11.78 -5.82
C ASP A 73 -6.54 -12.82 -5.19
N TYR A 74 -7.11 -12.46 -4.03
CA TYR A 74 -8.24 -13.12 -3.41
C TYR A 74 -9.43 -12.18 -3.39
N VAL A 75 -10.59 -12.64 -3.82
CA VAL A 75 -11.82 -11.86 -3.81
C VAL A 75 -12.96 -12.64 -3.14
N GLY A 76 -13.70 -11.95 -2.27
CA GLY A 76 -14.90 -12.53 -1.64
C GLY A 76 -14.61 -13.38 -0.40
N THR A 77 -13.52 -13.11 0.31
CA THR A 77 -13.21 -13.69 1.62
C THR A 77 -12.85 -12.59 2.64
N LYS A 78 -13.12 -12.87 3.91
CA LYS A 78 -12.65 -12.08 5.06
C LYS A 78 -11.62 -12.85 5.90
N SER A 79 -11.22 -14.03 5.45
CA SER A 79 -10.29 -14.88 6.17
C SER A 79 -8.88 -14.31 6.11
N LEU A 80 -8.25 -14.16 7.26
CA LEU A 80 -6.85 -13.77 7.40
C LEU A 80 -5.87 -14.83 6.84
N GLN A 81 -6.37 -16.04 6.61
CA GLN A 81 -5.65 -17.08 5.88
C GLN A 81 -5.22 -16.61 4.48
N ALA A 82 -6.07 -15.81 3.81
CA ALA A 82 -5.76 -15.28 2.48
C ALA A 82 -4.57 -14.29 2.54
N ASP A 83 -4.55 -13.42 3.54
CA ASP A 83 -3.45 -12.46 3.73
C ASP A 83 -2.13 -13.19 4.05
N ALA A 84 -2.19 -14.19 4.93
CA ALA A 84 -1.03 -15.01 5.29
C ALA A 84 -0.51 -15.82 4.09
N GLU A 85 -1.40 -16.43 3.31
CA GLU A 85 -1.04 -17.21 2.12
C GLU A 85 -0.34 -16.34 1.06
N LEU A 86 -0.78 -15.09 0.86
CA LEU A 86 -0.11 -14.14 -0.04
C LEU A 86 1.29 -13.80 0.44
N CYS A 87 1.51 -13.60 1.73
CA CYS A 87 2.85 -13.35 2.28
C CYS A 87 3.80 -14.53 2.06
N VAL A 88 3.34 -15.75 2.29
CA VAL A 88 4.12 -16.97 2.04
C VAL A 88 4.41 -17.12 0.55
N MET A 89 3.41 -16.91 -0.31
CA MET A 89 3.53 -16.97 -1.78
C MET A 89 4.60 -15.99 -2.30
N ILE A 90 4.59 -14.74 -1.83
CA ILE A 90 5.61 -13.76 -2.22
C ILE A 90 7.01 -14.25 -1.85
N SER A 91 7.17 -14.80 -0.64
CA SER A 91 8.45 -15.37 -0.19
C SER A 91 8.93 -16.49 -1.10
N GLU A 92 8.06 -17.45 -1.40
CA GLU A 92 8.37 -18.56 -2.31
C GLU A 92 8.75 -18.08 -3.72
N ILE A 93 8.06 -17.07 -4.24
CA ILE A 93 8.36 -16.48 -5.55
C ILE A 93 9.76 -15.86 -5.54
N LEU A 94 10.10 -15.06 -4.51
CA LEU A 94 11.40 -14.42 -4.39
C LEU A 94 12.53 -15.46 -4.32
N GLU A 95 12.36 -16.55 -3.56
CA GLU A 95 13.32 -17.64 -3.48
C GLU A 95 13.48 -18.36 -4.83
N LYS A 96 12.37 -18.61 -5.55
CA LYS A 96 12.41 -19.19 -6.90
C LYS A 96 13.03 -18.26 -7.95
N CYS A 97 12.99 -16.95 -7.73
CA CYS A 97 13.72 -15.97 -8.53
C CYS A 97 15.21 -15.87 -8.18
N GLY A 98 15.70 -16.64 -7.21
CA GLY A 98 17.11 -16.76 -6.86
C GLY A 98 17.54 -15.94 -5.64
N LEU A 99 16.62 -15.29 -4.94
CA LEU A 99 16.95 -14.56 -3.71
C LEU A 99 17.04 -15.52 -2.52
N ASN A 100 18.07 -15.34 -1.70
CA ASN A 100 18.17 -16.04 -0.42
C ASN A 100 17.33 -15.34 0.65
N LYS A 101 16.91 -16.06 1.68
CA LYS A 101 16.10 -15.49 2.79
C LYS A 101 16.76 -14.31 3.52
N SER A 102 18.07 -14.19 3.46
CA SER A 102 18.83 -13.07 4.03
C SER A 102 18.80 -11.79 3.18
N GLU A 103 18.33 -11.86 1.94
CA GLU A 103 18.35 -10.75 0.99
C GLU A 103 17.02 -9.99 0.90
N TYR A 104 15.97 -10.47 1.58
CA TYR A 104 14.67 -9.83 1.64
C TYR A 104 13.98 -10.08 2.98
N ILE A 105 12.99 -9.28 3.29
CA ILE A 105 12.09 -9.45 4.43
C ILE A 105 10.66 -9.05 4.02
N ILE A 106 9.67 -9.83 4.42
CA ILE A 106 8.26 -9.51 4.20
C ILE A 106 7.77 -8.64 5.36
N LYS A 107 7.48 -7.39 5.09
CA LYS A 107 6.97 -6.43 6.09
C LYS A 107 5.46 -6.44 6.12
N ILE A 108 4.90 -6.46 7.31
CA ILE A 108 3.46 -6.58 7.53
C ILE A 108 2.97 -5.49 8.48
N SER A 109 1.83 -4.92 8.17
CA SER A 109 1.14 -3.92 8.99
C SER A 109 -0.38 -4.09 8.93
N SER A 110 -1.08 -3.39 9.80
CA SER A 110 -2.54 -3.30 9.78
C SER A 110 -3.00 -1.85 9.85
N ARG A 111 -3.94 -1.47 8.98
CA ARG A 111 -4.57 -0.13 9.01
C ARG A 111 -5.31 0.14 10.33
N LYS A 112 -5.74 -0.90 11.04
CA LYS A 112 -6.41 -0.75 12.34
C LYS A 112 -5.52 -0.05 13.36
N ILE A 113 -4.19 -0.17 13.23
CA ILE A 113 -3.23 0.51 14.12
C ILE A 113 -3.33 2.02 13.94
N THR A 114 -3.23 2.49 12.69
CA THR A 114 -3.33 3.93 12.39
C THR A 114 -4.71 4.50 12.65
N GLU A 115 -5.77 3.75 12.39
CA GLU A 115 -7.14 4.16 12.71
C GLU A 115 -7.32 4.31 14.22
N LYS A 116 -6.89 3.33 15.01
CA LYS A 116 -6.92 3.38 16.47
C LYS A 116 -6.09 4.55 17.01
N LEU A 117 -4.90 4.76 16.42
CA LEU A 117 -4.02 5.86 16.80
C LEU A 117 -4.69 7.22 16.57
N PHE A 118 -5.21 7.49 15.36
CA PHE A 118 -5.88 8.74 15.05
C PHE A 118 -7.13 8.97 15.91
N ASN A 119 -7.90 7.93 16.21
CA ASN A 119 -9.05 8.03 17.09
C ASN A 119 -8.61 8.42 18.52
N ASN A 120 -7.57 7.81 19.05
CA ASN A 120 -7.02 8.13 20.37
C ASN A 120 -6.46 9.56 20.45
N LEU A 121 -5.94 10.07 19.34
CA LEU A 121 -5.42 11.43 19.22
C LEU A 121 -6.51 12.48 18.89
N ASN A 122 -7.78 12.08 18.80
CA ASN A 122 -8.91 12.92 18.40
C ASN A 122 -8.70 13.62 17.05
N VAL A 123 -7.96 13.01 16.15
CA VAL A 123 -7.80 13.49 14.77
C VAL A 123 -8.98 12.97 13.97
N ASN A 124 -10.05 13.77 13.86
CA ASN A 124 -11.31 13.35 13.23
C ASN A 124 -11.48 13.86 11.80
N ASP A 125 -10.78 14.92 11.42
CA ASP A 125 -10.85 15.48 10.07
C ASP A 125 -10.24 14.53 9.03
N THR A 126 -11.03 14.19 8.01
CA THR A 126 -10.66 13.23 6.98
C THR A 126 -9.46 13.70 6.15
N GLN A 127 -9.41 15.00 5.82
CA GLN A 127 -8.32 15.55 5.04
C GLN A 127 -7.02 15.58 5.85
N GLN A 128 -7.12 15.88 7.14
CA GLN A 128 -5.99 15.86 8.07
C GLN A 128 -5.43 14.44 8.19
N LYS A 129 -6.29 13.41 8.36
CA LYS A 129 -5.89 11.98 8.35
C LYS A 129 -5.18 11.60 7.05
N LEU A 130 -5.75 11.95 5.89
CA LEU A 130 -5.15 11.65 4.59
C LEU A 130 -3.78 12.31 4.42
N ASN A 131 -3.64 13.56 4.83
CA ASN A 131 -2.35 14.27 4.76
C ASN A 131 -1.32 13.63 5.69
N ALA A 132 -1.71 13.22 6.90
CA ALA A 132 -0.84 12.51 7.83
C ALA A 132 -0.39 11.16 7.27
N LEU A 133 -1.31 10.36 6.72
CA LEU A 133 -0.97 9.09 6.07
C LEU A 133 -0.02 9.27 4.88
N ARG A 134 -0.28 10.28 4.03
CA ARG A 134 0.62 10.63 2.90
C ARG A 134 2.00 11.10 3.36
N ALA A 135 2.09 11.74 4.53
CA ALA A 135 3.37 12.12 5.11
C ALA A 135 4.13 10.89 5.61
N LEU A 136 3.45 10.00 6.33
CA LEU A 136 4.03 8.77 6.89
C LEU A 136 4.51 7.81 5.79
N ASP A 137 3.79 7.67 4.68
CA ASP A 137 4.19 6.85 3.50
C ASP A 137 5.55 7.30 2.88
N LYS A 138 6.04 8.47 3.25
CA LYS A 138 7.31 9.00 2.77
C LYS A 138 8.48 8.76 3.73
N ILE A 139 8.27 8.06 4.86
CA ILE A 139 9.26 7.94 5.92
C ILE A 139 10.57 7.28 5.44
N ASP A 140 10.47 6.22 4.67
CA ASP A 140 11.63 5.49 4.13
C ASP A 140 12.46 6.36 3.17
N ARG A 141 11.82 7.28 2.45
CA ARG A 141 12.46 8.13 1.46
C ARG A 141 12.98 9.44 2.03
N LEU A 142 12.24 10.06 2.96
CA LEU A 142 12.53 11.41 3.45
C LEU A 142 13.17 11.43 4.85
N GLY A 143 13.08 10.33 5.58
CA GLY A 143 13.46 10.24 6.98
C GLY A 143 12.46 10.93 7.92
N TRP A 144 12.54 10.59 9.22
CA TRP A 144 11.59 11.03 10.23
C TRP A 144 11.50 12.55 10.39
N GLU A 145 12.64 13.26 10.39
CA GLU A 145 12.65 14.71 10.57
C GLU A 145 11.87 15.47 9.48
N SER A 146 11.94 15.00 8.24
CA SER A 146 11.18 15.57 7.14
C SER A 146 9.68 15.22 7.24
N VAL A 147 9.36 14.00 7.68
CA VAL A 147 8.00 13.55 7.89
C VAL A 147 7.37 14.31 9.07
N LYS A 148 8.10 14.57 10.14
CA LYS A 148 7.66 15.39 11.27
C LYS A 148 7.19 16.78 10.84
N GLN A 149 7.92 17.43 9.92
CA GLN A 149 7.49 18.72 9.33
C GLN A 149 6.19 18.58 8.53
N LEU A 150 6.05 17.49 7.75
CA LEU A 150 4.84 17.23 6.97
C LEU A 150 3.63 16.84 7.83
N LEU A 151 3.86 16.21 8.98
CA LEU A 151 2.80 15.98 9.97
C LEU A 151 2.36 17.29 10.64
N GLY A 152 3.28 18.23 10.81
CA GLY A 152 3.02 19.59 11.32
C GLY A 152 2.51 20.53 10.24
N LYS A 153 3.12 21.72 10.16
CA LYS A 153 2.70 22.81 9.27
C LYS A 153 3.00 22.59 7.79
N GLY A 154 3.96 21.72 7.47
CA GLY A 154 4.42 21.46 6.12
C GLY A 154 5.93 21.70 5.95
N ARG A 155 6.41 21.51 4.73
CA ARG A 155 7.84 21.53 4.42
C ARG A 155 8.10 22.15 3.05
N LYS A 156 9.19 22.90 2.91
CA LYS A 156 9.79 23.25 1.63
C LYS A 156 10.74 22.15 1.19
N ASP A 157 10.66 21.74 -0.06
CA ASP A 157 11.62 20.81 -0.65
C ASP A 157 12.91 21.50 -1.11
N LYS A 158 13.82 20.74 -1.73
CA LYS A 158 15.09 21.28 -2.24
C LYS A 158 14.92 22.23 -3.43
N SER A 159 13.79 22.18 -4.15
CA SER A 159 13.43 23.09 -5.24
C SER A 159 12.77 24.39 -4.75
N GLY A 160 12.43 24.44 -3.45
CA GLY A 160 11.75 25.59 -2.85
C GLY A 160 10.24 25.46 -2.82
N ASP A 161 9.68 24.40 -3.38
CA ASP A 161 8.24 24.15 -3.40
C ASP A 161 7.73 23.78 -2.01
N PHE A 162 6.64 24.42 -1.59
CA PHE A 162 6.04 24.18 -0.28
C PHE A 162 4.95 23.13 -0.35
N THR A 163 5.14 22.04 0.41
CA THR A 163 4.11 21.02 0.65
C THR A 163 3.41 21.30 1.97
N LYS A 164 2.10 21.58 1.92
CA LYS A 164 1.25 21.77 3.10
C LYS A 164 1.22 20.50 3.95
N GLY A 165 1.35 20.65 5.26
CA GLY A 165 1.34 19.55 6.20
C GLY A 165 -0.08 19.15 6.67
N ALA A 166 -0.12 18.18 7.58
CA ALA A 166 -1.35 17.69 8.21
C ALA A 166 -1.85 18.57 9.37
N ASN A 167 -1.08 19.57 9.79
CA ASN A 167 -1.42 20.46 10.92
C ASN A 167 -1.68 19.73 12.24
N LEU A 168 -0.97 18.65 12.52
CA LEU A 168 -1.03 17.97 13.80
C LEU A 168 -0.27 18.78 14.88
N SER A 169 -0.73 18.67 16.12
CA SER A 169 -0.03 19.22 17.29
C SER A 169 1.27 18.47 17.56
N SER A 170 2.22 19.10 18.24
CA SER A 170 3.47 18.45 18.62
C SER A 170 3.23 17.18 19.46
N SER A 171 2.27 17.23 20.38
CA SER A 171 1.91 16.07 21.21
C SER A 171 1.38 14.89 20.36
N ASN A 172 0.58 15.17 19.31
CA ASN A 172 0.09 14.14 18.41
C ASN A 172 1.24 13.55 17.57
N ILE A 173 2.18 14.37 17.12
CA ILE A 173 3.36 13.93 16.37
C ILE A 173 4.26 13.04 17.22
N ASP A 174 4.50 13.40 18.49
CA ASP A 174 5.30 12.60 19.43
C ASP A 174 4.61 11.25 19.75
N ALA A 175 3.28 11.24 19.85
CA ALA A 175 2.53 10.00 20.03
C ALA A 175 2.61 9.09 18.79
N ILE A 176 2.55 9.65 17.60
CA ILE A 176 2.76 8.91 16.34
C ILE A 176 4.17 8.32 16.30
N GLU A 177 5.20 9.09 16.65
CA GLU A 177 6.57 8.62 16.69
C GLU A 177 6.75 7.43 17.63
N ASN A 178 6.15 7.50 18.82
CA ASN A 178 6.19 6.42 19.80
C ASN A 178 5.48 5.16 19.29
N GLU A 179 4.36 5.31 18.57
CA GLU A 179 3.66 4.18 17.96
C GLU A 179 4.51 3.50 16.87
N LEU A 180 5.16 4.28 16.02
CA LEU A 180 6.03 3.75 14.95
C LEU A 180 7.26 2.99 15.48
N LYS A 181 7.67 3.23 16.71
CA LYS A 181 8.78 2.51 17.35
C LYS A 181 8.40 1.14 17.91
N LYS A 182 7.11 0.84 17.98
CA LYS A 182 6.63 -0.47 18.46
C LYS A 182 6.87 -1.56 17.42
N LYS A 183 7.39 -2.69 17.87
CA LYS A 183 7.73 -3.84 17.01
C LYS A 183 6.87 -5.07 17.28
N SER A 184 5.74 -4.93 17.94
CA SER A 184 4.87 -6.06 18.29
C SER A 184 3.50 -5.95 17.65
N PRO A 185 2.84 -7.09 17.31
CA PRO A 185 1.50 -7.08 16.74
C PRO A 185 0.49 -6.67 17.82
N GLU A 186 -0.06 -5.46 17.71
CA GLU A 186 -1.01 -4.91 18.67
C GLU A 186 -2.48 -5.16 18.31
N THR A 187 -2.73 -5.72 17.13
CA THR A 187 -4.09 -5.97 16.65
C THR A 187 -4.38 -7.47 16.57
N GLU A 188 -5.63 -7.85 16.83
CA GLU A 188 -6.08 -9.25 16.83
C GLU A 188 -5.84 -9.92 15.47
N ASP A 189 -6.05 -9.20 14.37
CA ASP A 189 -5.79 -9.68 13.02
C ASP A 189 -4.32 -10.03 12.77
N LEU A 190 -3.39 -9.19 13.22
CA LEU A 190 -1.95 -9.50 13.12
C LEU A 190 -1.54 -10.66 14.02
N GLN A 191 -2.12 -10.77 15.20
CA GLN A 191 -1.86 -11.91 16.09
C GLN A 191 -2.35 -13.23 15.48
N GLU A 192 -3.48 -13.22 14.78
CA GLU A 192 -3.99 -14.38 14.07
C GLU A 192 -3.11 -14.73 12.87
N ILE A 193 -2.70 -13.74 12.05
CA ILE A 193 -1.75 -13.96 10.94
C ILE A 193 -0.45 -14.58 11.45
N PHE A 194 0.09 -14.13 12.57
CA PHE A 194 1.30 -14.72 13.16
C PHE A 194 1.11 -16.17 13.61
N LYS A 195 -0.08 -16.56 14.11
CA LYS A 195 -0.38 -17.97 14.39
C LYS A 195 -0.35 -18.79 13.12
N ILE A 196 -0.98 -18.28 12.05
CA ILE A 196 -1.01 -18.95 10.75
C ILE A 196 0.41 -19.11 10.19
N PHE A 197 1.27 -18.09 10.31
CA PHE A 197 2.68 -18.19 9.90
C PHE A 197 3.46 -19.28 10.62
N LYS A 198 3.17 -19.51 11.91
CA LYS A 198 3.77 -20.64 12.65
C LYS A 198 3.37 -21.98 12.05
N ASP A 199 2.11 -22.13 11.65
CA ASP A 199 1.61 -23.36 11.01
C ASP A 199 2.28 -23.62 9.66
N TYR A 200 2.63 -22.55 8.93
CA TYR A 200 3.40 -22.62 7.68
C TYR A 200 4.92 -22.71 7.89
N ASN A 201 5.43 -22.65 9.12
CA ASN A 201 6.85 -22.48 9.41
C ASN A 201 7.47 -21.25 8.69
N PHE A 202 6.67 -20.21 8.47
CA PHE A 202 7.12 -19.00 7.83
C PHE A 202 7.74 -18.05 8.85
N THR A 203 9.01 -17.69 8.63
CA THR A 203 9.80 -16.90 9.58
C THR A 203 10.40 -15.63 8.97
N ASN A 204 10.37 -15.49 7.63
CA ASN A 204 11.01 -14.37 6.94
C ASN A 204 10.10 -13.15 6.82
N PHE A 205 9.64 -12.66 7.98
CA PHE A 205 8.79 -11.48 8.05
C PHE A 205 9.14 -10.62 9.27
N GLU A 206 8.75 -9.35 9.21
CA GLU A 206 8.76 -8.46 10.36
C GLU A 206 7.48 -7.61 10.41
N PHE A 207 7.15 -7.20 11.61
CA PHE A 207 6.08 -6.24 11.84
C PHE A 207 6.63 -4.81 11.69
N ASP A 208 6.01 -4.01 10.82
CA ASP A 208 6.42 -2.64 10.56
C ASP A 208 5.21 -1.69 10.51
N THR A 209 5.01 -0.94 11.59
CA THR A 209 3.91 0.03 11.72
C THR A 209 4.04 1.23 10.78
N SER A 210 5.20 1.43 10.15
CA SER A 210 5.41 2.52 9.20
C SER A 210 4.79 2.25 7.82
N ILE A 211 4.41 1.00 7.54
CA ILE A 211 3.69 0.64 6.31
C ILE A 211 2.23 1.06 6.44
N ILE A 212 1.86 2.09 5.69
CA ILE A 212 0.55 2.74 5.76
C ILE A 212 -0.06 2.82 4.36
N ARG A 213 -0.38 1.69 3.77
CA ARG A 213 -0.99 1.63 2.43
C ARG A 213 -2.38 1.03 2.44
#